data_4e63fd62da04d9113ba4a15046ac162a
#
_entry.id   4e63fd62da04d9113ba4a15046ac162a
#
_cell.length_a   1.000
_cell.length_b   1.000
_cell.length_c   1.000
_cell.angle_alpha   90.00
_cell.angle_beta   90.00
_cell.angle_gamma   90.00
#
_symmetry.space_group_name_H-M   'P 1'
#
loop_
_entity.id
_entity.type
_entity.pdbx_description
1 polymer ?
#
loop_
_entity_poly.entity_id
_entity_poly.type
_entity_poly.pdbx_seq_one_letter_code
_entity_poly.pdbx_strand_id
1 'polypeptide(L)'
;MREQNLIDESNRFDTDERFALEKCGYSPDDKLEGRQKEIFEYERKSLREKIAANLYNIKNWNKSNSSGVPPRFAECSFFNFECRTETEKSIYQKVCNFVSQEGNEGVLLMTGTKGTGKTHLGTAAVRDTQGRYVSMEDLIYKTERKLQRERG
;
A
#
# COMPACT_ATOMS: atom_id res chain seq x y z
N MET A 1 -3.36 -26.65 -6.31
CA MET A 1 -3.45 -25.20 -6.63
C MET A 1 -4.20 -24.35 -5.57
N ARG A 2 -5.31 -24.80 -4.97
CA ARG A 2 -6.03 -24.00 -3.92
C ARG A 2 -5.31 -23.98 -2.56
N GLU A 3 -4.66 -25.07 -2.16
CA GLU A 3 -3.94 -25.15 -0.88
C GLU A 3 -2.66 -24.32 -0.89
N GLN A 4 -1.92 -24.29 -1.99
CA GLN A 4 -0.71 -23.47 -2.13
C GLN A 4 -1.02 -21.98 -1.98
N ASN A 5 -2.15 -21.52 -2.57
CA ASN A 5 -2.58 -20.12 -2.44
C ASN A 5 -2.98 -19.73 -1.00
N LEU A 6 -3.53 -20.67 -0.22
CA LEU A 6 -3.90 -20.42 1.18
C LEU A 6 -2.68 -20.33 2.10
N ILE A 7 -1.65 -21.14 1.83
CA ILE A 7 -0.38 -21.10 2.56
C ILE A 7 0.37 -19.80 2.27
N ASP A 8 0.41 -19.38 1.02
CA ASP A 8 1.04 -18.11 0.62
C ASP A 8 0.31 -16.89 1.21
N GLU A 9 -1.03 -16.92 1.26
CA GLU A 9 -1.83 -15.85 1.89
C GLU A 9 -1.61 -15.79 3.41
N SER A 10 -1.47 -16.92 4.10
CA SER A 10 -1.20 -16.98 5.54
C SER A 10 0.21 -16.47 5.88
N ASN A 11 1.22 -16.94 5.16
CA ASN A 11 2.61 -16.49 5.34
C ASN A 11 2.75 -14.98 5.08
N ARG A 12 2.00 -14.45 4.11
CA ARG A 12 1.97 -13.03 3.81
C ARG A 12 1.32 -12.21 4.92
N PHE A 13 0.21 -12.70 5.48
CA PHE A 13 -0.48 -12.05 6.59
C PHE A 13 0.44 -11.93 7.82
N ASP A 14 1.14 -12.99 8.17
CA ASP A 14 2.09 -13.00 9.29
C ASP A 14 3.28 -12.07 9.04
N THR A 15 3.75 -11.98 7.79
CA THR A 15 4.82 -11.05 7.40
C THR A 15 4.35 -9.60 7.50
N ASP A 16 3.15 -9.29 7.00
CA ASP A 16 2.58 -7.94 7.04
C ASP A 16 2.30 -7.50 8.48
N GLU A 17 1.80 -8.40 9.34
CA GLU A 17 1.58 -8.14 10.77
C GLU A 17 2.90 -7.85 11.50
N ARG A 18 3.91 -8.70 11.32
CA ARG A 18 5.24 -8.51 11.90
C ARG A 18 5.83 -7.16 11.52
N PHE A 19 5.80 -6.83 10.24
CA PHE A 19 6.32 -5.58 9.71
C PHE A 19 5.59 -4.34 10.25
N ALA A 20 4.26 -4.44 10.39
CA ALA A 20 3.46 -3.37 10.96
C ALA A 20 3.75 -3.16 12.45
N LEU A 21 3.98 -4.24 13.21
CA LEU A 21 4.37 -4.17 14.61
C LEU A 21 5.76 -3.56 14.79
N GLU A 22 6.73 -3.93 13.96
CA GLU A 22 8.07 -3.33 13.96
C GLU A 22 8.02 -1.81 13.70
N LYS A 23 7.12 -1.35 12.81
CA LYS A 23 6.89 0.09 12.58
C LYS A 23 6.29 0.81 13.77
N CYS A 24 5.53 0.12 14.61
CA CYS A 24 5.01 0.64 15.88
C CYS A 24 6.05 0.60 17.02
N GLY A 25 7.27 0.11 16.75
CA GLY A 25 8.34 0.04 17.74
C GLY A 25 8.36 -1.25 18.58
N TYR A 26 7.61 -2.27 18.18
CA TYR A 26 7.61 -3.58 18.84
C TYR A 26 8.56 -4.54 18.14
N SER A 27 9.35 -5.30 18.93
CA SER A 27 10.16 -6.40 18.45
C SER A 27 9.45 -7.74 18.72
N PRO A 28 9.59 -8.76 17.83
CA PRO A 28 9.05 -10.09 18.06
C PRO A 28 9.55 -10.77 19.34
N ASP A 29 10.73 -10.35 19.82
CA ASP A 29 11.41 -10.92 20.98
C ASP A 29 11.17 -10.11 22.27
N ASP A 30 10.36 -9.05 22.22
CA ASP A 30 10.07 -8.21 23.38
C ASP A 30 9.28 -8.99 24.45
N LYS A 31 9.86 -9.11 25.64
CA LYS A 31 9.18 -9.65 26.82
C LYS A 31 8.33 -8.58 27.47
N LEU A 32 7.10 -8.45 27.00
CA LEU A 32 6.14 -7.46 27.50
C LEU A 32 5.37 -8.04 28.69
N GLU A 33 5.25 -7.25 29.77
CA GLU A 33 4.52 -7.62 30.98
C GLU A 33 3.51 -6.56 31.40
N GLY A 34 2.47 -6.94 32.13
CA GLY A 34 1.46 -6.06 32.70
C GLY A 34 0.75 -5.19 31.65
N ARG A 35 0.64 -3.89 31.94
CA ARG A 35 -0.07 -2.94 31.09
C ARG A 35 0.49 -2.80 29.65
N GLN A 36 1.80 -3.00 29.50
CA GLN A 36 2.43 -2.95 28.18
C GLN A 36 1.95 -4.11 27.29
N LYS A 37 1.76 -5.28 27.88
CA LYS A 37 1.22 -6.46 27.18
C LYS A 37 -0.22 -6.22 26.73
N GLU A 38 -1.06 -5.61 27.58
CA GLU A 38 -2.45 -5.30 27.22
C GLU A 38 -2.54 -4.30 26.06
N ILE A 39 -1.71 -3.25 26.09
CA ILE A 39 -1.63 -2.26 25.00
C ILE A 39 -1.17 -2.94 23.71
N PHE A 40 -0.13 -3.75 23.77
CA PHE A 40 0.39 -4.48 22.62
C PHE A 40 -0.66 -5.42 22.00
N GLU A 41 -1.37 -6.21 22.81
CA GLU A 41 -2.41 -7.12 22.32
C GLU A 41 -3.60 -6.35 21.68
N TYR A 42 -3.95 -5.20 22.23
CA TYR A 42 -4.97 -4.32 21.66
C TYR A 42 -4.52 -3.77 20.28
N GLU A 43 -3.31 -3.25 20.21
CA GLU A 43 -2.73 -2.72 18.96
C GLU A 43 -2.56 -3.81 17.91
N ARG A 44 -2.09 -4.98 18.33
CA ARG A 44 -1.95 -6.15 17.47
C ARG A 44 -3.30 -6.59 16.89
N LYS A 45 -4.35 -6.65 17.71
CA LYS A 45 -5.70 -6.96 17.24
C LYS A 45 -6.21 -5.93 16.23
N SER A 46 -6.07 -4.64 16.53
CA SER A 46 -6.45 -3.54 15.64
C SER A 46 -5.70 -3.61 14.31
N LEU A 47 -4.41 -3.93 14.35
CA LEU A 47 -3.56 -4.10 13.18
C LEU A 47 -4.02 -5.30 12.31
N ARG A 48 -4.33 -6.42 12.93
CA ARG A 48 -4.87 -7.61 12.23
C ARG A 48 -6.16 -7.30 11.50
N GLU A 49 -7.07 -6.59 12.14
CA GLU A 49 -8.34 -6.18 11.53
C GLU A 49 -8.10 -5.25 10.33
N LYS A 50 -7.18 -4.29 10.43
CA LYS A 50 -6.80 -3.39 9.33
C LYS A 50 -6.14 -4.13 8.16
N ILE A 51 -5.23 -5.06 8.44
CA ILE A 51 -4.58 -5.88 7.42
C ILE A 51 -5.61 -6.76 6.71
N ALA A 52 -6.50 -7.42 7.45
CA ALA A 52 -7.54 -8.26 6.88
C ALA A 52 -8.51 -7.46 6.01
N ALA A 53 -8.95 -6.28 6.46
CA ALA A 53 -9.80 -5.38 5.68
C ALA A 53 -9.10 -4.90 4.41
N ASN A 54 -7.81 -4.55 4.49
CA ASN A 54 -7.01 -4.14 3.34
C ASN A 54 -6.86 -5.27 2.32
N LEU A 55 -6.52 -6.49 2.77
CA LEU A 55 -6.41 -7.66 1.88
C LEU A 55 -7.75 -7.99 1.20
N TYR A 56 -8.86 -7.86 1.92
CA TYR A 56 -10.20 -8.04 1.35
C TYR A 56 -10.49 -7.00 0.26
N ASN A 57 -10.20 -5.73 0.54
CA ASN A 57 -10.39 -4.64 -0.41
C ASN A 57 -9.50 -4.80 -1.65
N ILE A 58 -8.24 -5.21 -1.46
CA ILE A 58 -7.29 -5.51 -2.53
C ILE A 58 -7.84 -6.63 -3.43
N LYS A 59 -8.35 -7.70 -2.84
CA LYS A 59 -8.88 -8.86 -3.56
C LYS A 59 -10.10 -8.48 -4.42
N ASN A 60 -11.00 -7.67 -3.87
CA ASN A 60 -12.16 -7.19 -4.59
C ASN A 60 -11.81 -6.16 -5.67
N TRP A 61 -10.88 -5.27 -5.38
CA TRP A 61 -10.42 -4.24 -6.32
C TRP A 61 -9.65 -4.85 -7.51
N ASN A 62 -8.83 -5.88 -7.28
CA ASN A 62 -8.16 -6.63 -8.35
C ASN A 62 -9.15 -7.39 -9.25
N LYS A 63 -10.27 -7.88 -8.67
CA LYS A 63 -11.32 -8.54 -9.47
C LYS A 63 -12.05 -7.59 -10.42
N SER A 64 -12.19 -6.32 -10.06
CA SER A 64 -12.95 -5.36 -10.88
C SER A 64 -12.18 -4.85 -12.09
N ASN A 65 -10.89 -5.18 -12.26
CA ASN A 65 -9.99 -4.71 -13.34
C ASN A 65 -9.98 -3.17 -13.54
N SER A 66 -10.61 -2.42 -12.61
CA SER A 66 -10.80 -0.97 -12.71
C SER A 66 -9.60 -0.17 -12.26
N SER A 67 -8.70 -0.78 -11.52
CA SER A 67 -7.54 -0.13 -10.92
C SER A 67 -6.47 0.31 -11.91
N GLY A 68 -6.33 -0.40 -13.02
CA GLY A 68 -5.26 -0.18 -13.99
C GLY A 68 -3.85 -0.53 -13.48
N VAL A 69 -3.71 -1.06 -12.27
CA VAL A 69 -2.40 -1.45 -11.70
C VAL A 69 -1.85 -2.66 -12.44
N PRO A 70 -0.62 -2.57 -12.99
CA PRO A 70 0.02 -3.70 -13.65
C PRO A 70 0.19 -4.89 -12.68
N PRO A 71 0.06 -6.16 -13.16
CA PRO A 71 0.14 -7.36 -12.32
C PRO A 71 1.41 -7.43 -11.45
N ARG A 72 2.55 -6.96 -11.97
CA ARG A 72 3.85 -6.93 -11.26
C ARG A 72 3.86 -6.04 -10.00
N PHE A 73 2.90 -5.12 -9.89
CA PHE A 73 2.72 -4.22 -8.75
C PHE A 73 1.47 -4.55 -7.95
N ALA A 74 0.76 -5.63 -8.33
CA ALA A 74 -0.48 -6.03 -7.69
C ALA A 74 -0.33 -6.30 -6.19
N GLU A 75 0.87 -6.52 -5.70
CA GLU A 75 1.14 -6.82 -4.29
C GLU A 75 1.69 -5.64 -3.50
N CYS A 76 2.05 -4.53 -4.17
CA CYS A 76 2.57 -3.35 -3.47
C CYS A 76 1.51 -2.78 -2.50
N SER A 77 1.90 -2.59 -1.24
CA SER A 77 1.07 -2.01 -0.18
C SER A 77 1.93 -1.19 0.77
N PHE A 78 1.31 -0.35 1.59
CA PHE A 78 2.04 0.35 2.66
C PHE A 78 2.60 -0.62 3.70
N PHE A 79 1.97 -1.76 3.92
CA PHE A 79 2.41 -2.74 4.91
C PHE A 79 3.71 -3.45 4.51
N ASN A 80 3.93 -3.72 3.23
CA ASN A 80 5.13 -4.43 2.75
C ASN A 80 6.20 -3.51 2.15
N PHE A 81 6.12 -2.20 2.39
CA PHE A 81 7.17 -1.26 2.02
C PHE A 81 8.28 -1.23 3.08
N GLU A 82 9.47 -1.72 2.73
CA GLU A 82 10.64 -1.71 3.61
C GLU A 82 11.29 -0.33 3.67
N CYS A 83 11.33 0.28 4.85
CA CYS A 83 12.10 1.49 5.12
C CYS A 83 13.48 1.11 5.67
N ARG A 84 14.53 1.24 4.88
CA ARG A 84 15.92 0.89 5.26
C ARG A 84 16.70 2.06 5.84
N THR A 85 16.27 3.28 5.55
CA THR A 85 16.91 4.52 5.98
C THR A 85 15.90 5.48 6.62
N GLU A 86 16.39 6.41 7.43
CA GLU A 86 15.55 7.46 8.02
C GLU A 86 14.90 8.36 6.94
N THR A 87 15.60 8.56 5.83
CA THR A 87 15.05 9.30 4.68
C THR A 87 13.84 8.55 4.09
N GLU A 88 13.94 7.23 3.91
CA GLU A 88 12.83 6.41 3.42
C GLU A 88 11.65 6.41 4.39
N LYS A 89 11.90 6.35 5.70
CA LYS A 89 10.85 6.48 6.73
C LYS A 89 10.14 7.84 6.63
N SER A 90 10.90 8.92 6.49
CA SER A 90 10.33 10.26 6.34
C SER A 90 9.47 10.39 5.08
N ILE A 91 9.94 9.84 3.94
CA ILE A 91 9.18 9.82 2.69
C ILE A 91 7.90 8.99 2.84
N TYR A 92 8.02 7.79 3.42
CA TYR A 92 6.88 6.91 3.70
C TYR A 92 5.81 7.63 4.53
N GLN A 93 6.19 8.28 5.62
CA GLN A 93 5.26 9.02 6.47
C GLN A 93 4.57 10.17 5.72
N LYS A 94 5.32 10.91 4.88
CA LYS A 94 4.74 11.98 4.05
C LYS A 94 3.70 11.44 3.08
N VAL A 95 3.96 10.29 2.45
CA VAL A 95 2.99 9.65 1.54
C VAL A 95 1.77 9.19 2.30
N CYS A 96 1.94 8.51 3.45
CA CYS A 96 0.83 8.09 4.30
C CYS A 96 -0.03 9.28 4.76
N ASN A 97 0.59 10.36 5.23
CA ASN A 97 -0.11 11.56 5.67
C ASN A 97 -0.90 12.20 4.53
N PHE A 98 -0.32 12.25 3.32
CA PHE A 98 -1.00 12.77 2.13
C PHE A 98 -2.25 11.96 1.79
N VAL A 99 -2.16 10.63 1.85
CA VAL A 99 -3.26 9.71 1.54
C VAL A 99 -4.36 9.75 2.61
N SER A 100 -3.99 9.95 3.88
CA SER A 100 -4.94 9.95 5.01
C SER A 100 -5.73 11.26 5.16
N GLN A 101 -5.38 12.32 4.42
CA GLN A 101 -6.11 13.60 4.49
C GLN A 101 -7.39 13.52 3.67
N GLU A 102 -8.53 13.48 4.34
CA GLU A 102 -9.84 13.56 3.68
C GLU A 102 -9.98 14.90 2.92
N GLY A 103 -10.51 14.85 1.70
CA GLY A 103 -10.72 16.03 0.86
C GLY A 103 -9.43 16.68 0.34
N ASN A 104 -8.32 15.98 0.34
CA ASN A 104 -7.06 16.48 -0.19
C ASN A 104 -7.12 16.60 -1.73
N GLU A 105 -7.21 17.83 -2.23
CA GLU A 105 -7.14 18.16 -3.67
C GLU A 105 -5.70 18.37 -4.15
N GLY A 106 -4.72 18.02 -3.35
CA GLY A 106 -3.31 18.25 -3.63
C GLY A 106 -2.71 17.28 -4.66
N VAL A 107 -1.50 17.58 -5.09
CA VAL A 107 -0.67 16.74 -5.97
C VAL A 107 0.56 16.26 -5.21
N LEU A 108 0.77 14.94 -5.18
CA LEU A 108 1.97 14.33 -4.65
C LEU A 108 2.93 13.97 -5.79
N LEU A 109 4.06 14.68 -5.86
CA LEU A 109 5.11 14.40 -6.82
C LEU A 109 6.27 13.64 -6.16
N MET A 110 6.55 12.44 -6.64
CA MET A 110 7.69 11.62 -6.18
C MET A 110 8.78 11.58 -7.25
N THR A 111 9.95 12.10 -6.93
CA THR A 111 11.14 12.12 -7.81
C THR A 111 12.28 11.32 -7.20
N GLY A 112 13.24 10.90 -8.00
CA GLY A 112 14.42 10.16 -7.56
C GLY A 112 14.85 9.07 -8.54
N THR A 113 15.97 8.42 -8.26
CA THR A 113 16.57 7.38 -9.09
C THR A 113 15.70 6.13 -9.20
N LYS A 114 15.98 5.28 -10.20
CA LYS A 114 15.31 3.98 -10.36
C LYS A 114 15.56 3.10 -9.13
N GLY A 115 14.56 2.32 -8.72
CA GLY A 115 14.69 1.37 -7.61
C GLY A 115 14.40 1.93 -6.21
N THR A 116 14.10 3.23 -6.05
CA THR A 116 13.84 3.87 -4.75
C THR A 116 12.41 3.71 -4.22
N GLY A 117 11.64 2.75 -4.72
CA GLY A 117 10.29 2.43 -4.21
C GLY A 117 9.15 3.38 -4.61
N LYS A 118 9.37 4.38 -5.50
CA LYS A 118 8.33 5.33 -5.92
C LYS A 118 7.07 4.64 -6.45
N THR A 119 7.25 3.68 -7.34
CA THR A 119 6.11 2.93 -7.92
C THR A 119 5.42 2.09 -6.86
N HIS A 120 6.16 1.51 -5.91
CA HIS A 120 5.59 0.78 -4.79
C HIS A 120 4.68 1.69 -3.94
N LEU A 121 5.21 2.82 -3.47
CA LEU A 121 4.44 3.78 -2.67
C LEU A 121 3.28 4.39 -3.44
N GLY A 122 3.47 4.72 -4.72
CA GLY A 122 2.39 5.23 -5.59
C GLY A 122 1.27 4.21 -5.78
N THR A 123 1.62 2.93 -5.98
CA THR A 123 0.63 1.85 -6.08
C THR A 123 -0.07 1.62 -4.75
N ALA A 124 0.68 1.63 -3.62
CA ALA A 124 0.10 1.52 -2.30
C ALA A 124 -0.92 2.64 -2.03
N ALA A 125 -0.59 3.89 -2.39
CA ALA A 125 -1.49 5.04 -2.29
C ALA A 125 -2.75 4.86 -3.14
N VAL A 126 -2.61 4.48 -4.42
CA VAL A 126 -3.75 4.22 -5.32
C VAL A 126 -4.68 3.14 -4.77
N ARG A 127 -4.14 2.14 -4.10
CA ARG A 127 -4.92 1.05 -3.49
C ARG A 127 -5.67 1.50 -2.24
N ASP A 128 -4.99 2.24 -1.38
CA ASP A 128 -5.57 2.71 -0.12
C ASP A 128 -6.74 3.68 -0.36
N THR A 129 -6.60 4.53 -1.38
CA THR A 129 -7.65 5.47 -1.81
C THR A 129 -8.66 4.87 -2.80
N GLN A 130 -8.52 3.60 -3.19
CA GLN A 130 -9.30 2.97 -4.27
C GLN A 130 -9.24 3.77 -5.58
N GLY A 131 -8.13 4.44 -5.81
CA GLY A 131 -7.87 5.29 -6.94
C GLY A 131 -7.62 4.52 -8.24
N ARG A 132 -7.11 5.21 -9.26
CA ARG A 132 -6.79 4.62 -10.56
C ARG A 132 -5.31 4.82 -10.89
N TYR A 133 -4.65 3.74 -11.28
CA TYR A 133 -3.31 3.78 -11.85
C TYR A 133 -3.41 4.05 -13.35
N VAL A 134 -2.65 5.01 -13.84
CA VAL A 134 -2.56 5.33 -15.28
C VAL A 134 -1.09 5.52 -15.63
N SER A 135 -0.60 4.83 -16.66
CA SER A 135 0.73 5.10 -17.20
C SER A 135 0.75 6.43 -17.95
N MET A 136 1.91 7.07 -18.05
CA MET A 136 2.04 8.32 -18.81
C MET A 136 1.71 8.08 -20.30
N GLU A 137 2.09 6.93 -20.85
CA GLU A 137 1.80 6.53 -22.22
C GLU A 137 0.29 6.45 -22.47
N ASP A 138 -0.44 5.78 -21.56
CA ASP A 138 -1.90 5.68 -21.63
C ASP A 138 -2.58 7.04 -21.50
N LEU A 139 -2.03 7.91 -20.63
CA LEU A 139 -2.56 9.24 -20.43
C LEU A 139 -2.43 10.08 -21.72
N ILE A 140 -1.24 10.09 -22.33
CA ILE A 140 -0.98 10.80 -23.59
C ILE A 140 -1.89 10.26 -24.68
N TYR A 141 -1.95 8.95 -24.89
CA TYR A 141 -2.78 8.32 -25.91
C TYR A 141 -4.27 8.67 -25.77
N LYS A 142 -4.79 8.61 -24.55
CA LYS A 142 -6.20 8.97 -24.29
C LYS A 142 -6.48 10.45 -24.55
N THR A 143 -5.54 11.32 -24.20
CA THR A 143 -5.67 12.76 -24.41
C THR A 143 -5.67 13.11 -25.91
N GLU A 144 -4.75 12.52 -26.68
CA GLU A 144 -4.69 12.70 -28.13
C GLU A 144 -5.99 12.22 -28.81
N ARG A 145 -6.51 11.06 -28.46
CA ARG A 145 -7.78 10.56 -29.01
C ARG A 145 -8.96 11.46 -28.64
N LYS A 146 -8.97 12.05 -27.46
CA LYS A 146 -10.03 12.99 -27.06
C LYS A 146 -9.98 14.25 -27.90
N LEU A 147 -8.80 14.84 -28.08
CA LEU A 147 -8.59 16.03 -28.90
C LEU A 147 -8.94 15.81 -30.38
N GLN A 148 -8.67 14.63 -30.92
CA GLN A 148 -9.06 14.28 -32.30
C GLN A 148 -10.57 14.20 -32.48
N ARG A 149 -11.31 13.69 -31.47
CA ARG A 149 -12.78 13.62 -31.51
C ARG A 149 -13.47 14.97 -31.40
N GLU A 150 -12.83 15.93 -30.70
CA GLU A 150 -13.37 17.30 -30.53
C GLU A 150 -13.09 18.21 -31.75
N ARG A 151 -12.19 17.78 -32.65
CA ARG A 151 -11.82 18.54 -33.87
C ARG A 151 -12.51 18.04 -35.15
N GLY A 152 -13.22 16.95 -35.12
CA GLY A 152 -13.98 16.38 -36.24
C GLY A 152 -15.46 16.50 -36.00
#